data_eec5378ff94878ee2dc20a71a1ca0675
#
_entry.id   eec5378ff94878ee2dc20a71a1ca0675
#
_cell.length_a   1.000
_cell.length_b   1.000
_cell.length_c   1.000
_cell.angle_alpha   90.00
_cell.angle_beta   90.00
_cell.angle_gamma   90.00
#
_symmetry.space_group_name_H-M   'P 1'
#
loop_
_entity.id
_entity.type
_entity.pdbx_description
1 polymer ?
#
loop_
_entity_poly.entity_id
_entity_poly.type
_entity_poly.pdbx_seq_one_letter_code
_entity_poly.pdbx_strand_id
1 'polypeptide(L)'
;MPGDLSPALRLLQGGEMTKEQYYAEGMELFAQDKTDEAIAAYQKALAQDPNYADALHALAMVYASVEKLDEAIEVGQRLIKANPEDELAHTSLSIFYQRKGMIAEAEKIGAKARTLGWKRELEEMKQAKQSESEKN
;
A
#
# COMPACT_ATOMS: atom_id res chain seq x y z
N MET A 1 1.48 -25.92 -13.88
CA MET A 1 2.04 -26.10 -13.28
C MET A 1 3.36 -25.42 -13.05
N PRO A 2 4.08 -25.16 -13.93
CA PRO A 2 5.44 -24.83 -13.73
C PRO A 2 5.73 -23.52 -13.05
N GLY A 3 4.85 -22.58 -12.99
CA GLY A 3 5.08 -21.33 -12.33
C GLY A 3 4.74 -21.31 -10.85
N ASP A 4 4.12 -22.36 -10.37
CA ASP A 4 3.45 -22.33 -9.06
C ASP A 4 4.16 -23.17 -8.00
N LEU A 5 5.47 -23.04 -7.95
CA LEU A 5 6.24 -23.68 -6.90
C LEU A 5 5.96 -22.98 -5.55
N SER A 6 5.77 -23.80 -4.51
CA SER A 6 5.62 -23.26 -3.17
C SER A 6 6.89 -22.52 -2.76
N PRO A 7 6.81 -21.57 -1.81
CA PRO A 7 8.00 -20.87 -1.34
C PRO A 7 9.10 -21.83 -0.86
N ALA A 8 8.72 -22.91 -0.21
CA ALA A 8 9.68 -23.90 0.27
C ALA A 8 10.42 -24.56 -0.89
N LEU A 9 9.72 -24.92 -1.96
CA LEU A 9 10.34 -25.52 -3.14
C LEU A 9 11.26 -24.53 -3.86
N ARG A 10 10.91 -23.25 -3.91
CA ARG A 10 11.78 -22.24 -4.51
C ARG A 10 13.09 -22.13 -3.75
N LEU A 11 13.04 -22.14 -2.42
CA LEU A 11 14.25 -22.08 -1.60
C LEU A 11 15.12 -23.31 -1.81
N LEU A 12 14.49 -24.49 -1.94
CA LEU A 12 15.21 -25.73 -2.20
C LEU A 12 15.90 -25.71 -3.57
N GLN A 13 15.38 -24.96 -4.51
CA GLN A 13 15.95 -24.83 -5.85
C GLN A 13 16.99 -23.73 -5.94
N GLY A 14 17.35 -23.09 -4.81
CA GLY A 14 18.39 -22.08 -4.76
C GLY A 14 17.95 -20.70 -5.21
N GLY A 15 16.66 -20.50 -5.45
CA GLY A 15 16.11 -19.21 -5.85
C GLY A 15 15.48 -18.45 -4.69
N GLU A 16 15.92 -17.22 -4.47
CA GLU A 16 15.25 -16.35 -3.51
C GLU A 16 13.99 -15.76 -4.17
N MET A 17 12.92 -15.62 -3.39
CA MET A 17 11.68 -15.01 -3.89
C MET A 17 11.90 -13.51 -4.13
N THR A 18 11.26 -12.99 -5.17
CA THR A 18 11.26 -11.56 -5.45
C THR A 18 10.32 -10.84 -4.49
N LYS A 19 10.46 -9.51 -4.40
CA LYS A 19 9.53 -8.70 -3.58
C LYS A 19 8.09 -8.90 -4.04
N GLU A 20 7.86 -9.02 -5.36
CA GLU A 20 6.51 -9.25 -5.89
C GLU A 20 5.95 -10.58 -5.43
N GLN A 21 6.79 -11.61 -5.37
CA GLN A 21 6.38 -12.93 -4.90
C GLN A 21 6.07 -12.92 -3.40
N TYR A 22 6.88 -12.24 -2.60
CA TYR A 22 6.59 -12.09 -1.17
C TYR A 22 5.30 -11.30 -0.93
N TYR A 23 5.07 -10.25 -1.73
CA TYR A 23 3.83 -9.49 -1.66
C TYR A 23 2.63 -10.39 -1.97
N ALA A 24 2.68 -11.17 -3.05
CA ALA A 24 1.61 -12.08 -3.43
C ALA A 24 1.36 -13.14 -2.35
N GLU A 25 2.44 -13.67 -1.76
CA GLU A 25 2.32 -14.60 -0.64
C GLU A 25 1.61 -13.97 0.55
N GLY A 26 1.97 -12.73 0.87
CA GLY A 26 1.32 -11.99 1.95
C GLY A 26 -0.18 -11.83 1.73
N MET A 27 -0.57 -11.48 0.50
CA MET A 27 -1.99 -11.34 0.15
C MET A 27 -2.73 -12.66 0.32
N GLU A 28 -2.14 -13.75 -0.13
CA GLU A 28 -2.75 -15.08 0.00
C GLU A 28 -2.89 -15.50 1.46
N LEU A 29 -1.85 -15.27 2.25
CA LEU A 29 -1.87 -15.60 3.68
C LEU A 29 -2.92 -14.78 4.42
N PHE A 30 -3.04 -13.50 4.10
CA PHE A 30 -4.06 -12.65 4.72
C PHE A 30 -5.47 -13.14 4.36
N ALA A 31 -5.68 -13.56 3.11
CA ALA A 31 -6.96 -14.13 2.68
C ALA A 31 -7.32 -15.41 3.44
N GLN A 32 -6.32 -16.11 3.96
CA GLN A 32 -6.50 -17.31 4.77
C GLN A 32 -6.56 -17.03 6.26
N ASP A 33 -6.68 -15.77 6.66
CA ASP A 33 -6.66 -15.32 8.05
C ASP A 33 -5.37 -15.61 8.80
N LYS A 34 -4.29 -15.84 8.07
CA LYS A 34 -2.96 -16.04 8.63
C LYS A 34 -2.24 -14.71 8.75
N THR A 35 -2.74 -13.86 9.62
CA THR A 35 -2.33 -12.45 9.71
C THR A 35 -0.85 -12.28 10.04
N ASP A 36 -0.33 -12.99 11.05
CA ASP A 36 1.07 -12.85 11.43
C ASP A 36 2.01 -13.30 10.33
N GLU A 37 1.66 -14.37 9.63
CA GLU A 37 2.44 -14.86 8.51
C GLU A 37 2.39 -13.89 7.32
N ALA A 38 1.23 -13.26 7.08
CA ALA A 38 1.08 -12.26 6.04
C ALA A 38 1.98 -11.05 6.33
N ILE A 39 2.00 -10.59 7.57
CA ILE A 39 2.87 -9.48 7.99
C ILE A 39 4.34 -9.83 7.72
N ALA A 40 4.75 -11.04 8.09
CA ALA A 40 6.12 -11.49 7.85
C ALA A 40 6.47 -11.50 6.35
N ALA A 41 5.55 -11.94 5.50
CA ALA A 41 5.76 -11.96 4.05
C ALA A 41 5.92 -10.54 3.50
N TYR A 42 5.06 -9.61 3.91
CA TYR A 42 5.19 -8.21 3.48
C TYR A 42 6.50 -7.59 3.96
N GLN A 43 6.92 -7.91 5.18
CA GLN A 43 8.20 -7.43 5.70
C GLN A 43 9.38 -7.95 4.89
N LYS A 44 9.32 -9.19 4.40
CA LYS A 44 10.34 -9.74 3.52
C LYS A 44 10.38 -9.01 2.18
N ALA A 45 9.21 -8.65 1.63
CA ALA A 45 9.15 -7.83 0.42
C ALA A 45 9.83 -6.47 0.66
N LEU A 46 9.56 -5.85 1.80
CA LEU A 46 10.12 -4.55 2.17
C LEU A 46 11.61 -4.62 2.53
N ALA A 47 12.12 -5.78 2.92
CA ALA A 47 13.56 -5.97 3.11
C ALA A 47 14.30 -5.87 1.78
N GLN A 48 13.67 -6.28 0.68
CA GLN A 48 14.27 -6.16 -0.66
C GLN A 48 14.10 -4.76 -1.25
N ASP A 49 12.96 -4.13 -0.98
CA ASP A 49 12.67 -2.78 -1.46
C ASP A 49 11.88 -2.02 -0.39
N PRO A 50 12.56 -1.23 0.45
CA PRO A 50 11.89 -0.51 1.56
C PRO A 50 10.79 0.47 1.11
N ASN A 51 10.81 0.88 -0.15
CA ASN A 51 9.84 1.83 -0.70
C ASN A 51 8.80 1.16 -1.60
N TYR A 52 8.69 -0.16 -1.54
CA TYR A 52 7.73 -0.90 -2.37
C TYR A 52 6.31 -0.55 -1.93
N ALA A 53 5.66 0.30 -2.70
CA ALA A 53 4.37 0.89 -2.33
C ALA A 53 3.29 -0.17 -2.10
N ASP A 54 3.20 -1.18 -2.95
CA ASP A 54 2.18 -2.22 -2.82
C ASP A 54 2.27 -2.92 -1.46
N ALA A 55 3.48 -3.28 -1.04
CA ALA A 55 3.69 -3.94 0.24
C ALA A 55 3.44 -2.99 1.42
N LEU A 56 3.81 -1.72 1.30
CA LEU A 56 3.54 -0.74 2.35
C LEU A 56 2.04 -0.53 2.54
N HIS A 57 1.28 -0.38 1.44
CA HIS A 57 -0.18 -0.26 1.52
C HIS A 57 -0.79 -1.50 2.17
N ALA A 58 -0.40 -2.68 1.72
CA ALA A 58 -0.95 -3.92 2.24
C ALA A 58 -0.64 -4.08 3.73
N LEU A 59 0.60 -3.82 4.13
CA LEU A 59 1.02 -3.94 5.52
C LEU A 59 0.26 -2.98 6.43
N ALA A 60 0.07 -1.72 6.00
CA ALA A 60 -0.70 -0.76 6.76
C ALA A 60 -2.13 -1.23 6.98
N MET A 61 -2.76 -1.76 5.93
CA MET A 61 -4.13 -2.26 6.03
C MET A 61 -4.24 -3.49 6.94
N VAL A 62 -3.26 -4.39 6.89
CA VAL A 62 -3.25 -5.56 7.77
C VAL A 62 -3.13 -5.13 9.24
N TYR A 63 -2.20 -4.22 9.54
CA TYR A 63 -2.07 -3.71 10.89
C TYR A 63 -3.36 -3.07 11.38
N ALA A 64 -3.99 -2.24 10.53
CA ALA A 64 -5.25 -1.59 10.90
C ALA A 64 -6.38 -2.61 11.15
N SER A 65 -6.40 -3.69 10.37
CA SER A 65 -7.43 -4.72 10.50
C SER A 65 -7.39 -5.47 11.84
N VAL A 66 -6.21 -5.50 12.48
CA VAL A 66 -6.05 -6.13 13.79
C VAL A 66 -5.83 -5.09 14.91
N GLU A 67 -6.28 -3.86 14.67
CA GLU A 67 -6.26 -2.75 15.64
C GLU A 67 -4.86 -2.34 16.10
N LYS A 68 -3.84 -2.65 15.31
CA LYS A 68 -2.47 -2.17 15.57
C LYS A 68 -2.30 -0.82 14.87
N LEU A 69 -2.99 0.18 15.40
CA LEU A 69 -3.07 1.50 14.75
C LEU A 69 -1.75 2.26 14.77
N ASP A 70 -0.94 2.11 15.81
CA ASP A 70 0.38 2.77 15.83
C ASP A 70 1.27 2.25 14.71
N GLU A 71 1.29 0.95 14.52
CA GLU A 71 2.06 0.32 13.44
C GLU A 71 1.50 0.72 12.07
N ALA A 72 0.17 0.77 11.93
CA ALA A 72 -0.46 1.20 10.69
C ALA A 72 -0.09 2.64 10.34
N ILE A 73 -0.09 3.52 11.34
CA ILE A 73 0.29 4.93 11.16
C ILE A 73 1.76 5.04 10.74
N GLU A 74 2.65 4.29 11.40
CA GLU A 74 4.07 4.32 11.05
C GLU A 74 4.29 3.91 9.59
N VAL A 75 3.65 2.83 9.15
CA VAL A 75 3.77 2.37 7.76
C VAL A 75 3.16 3.38 6.80
N GLY A 76 2.02 3.98 7.16
CA GLY A 76 1.38 5.03 6.37
C GLY A 76 2.29 6.25 6.20
N GLN A 77 2.99 6.65 7.24
CA GLN A 77 3.95 7.75 7.20
C GLN A 77 5.13 7.41 6.27
N ARG A 78 5.63 6.18 6.34
CA ARG A 78 6.68 5.72 5.43
C ARG A 78 6.23 5.79 3.97
N LEU A 79 4.99 5.39 3.72
CA LEU A 79 4.42 5.40 2.37
C LEU A 79 4.33 6.83 1.81
N ILE A 80 3.85 7.77 2.61
CA ILE A 80 3.78 9.18 2.21
C ILE A 80 5.17 9.76 1.96
N LYS A 81 6.13 9.40 2.79
CA LYS A 81 7.52 9.86 2.61
C LYS A 81 8.11 9.33 1.32
N ALA A 82 7.82 8.07 0.99
CA ALA A 82 8.31 7.45 -0.25
C ALA A 82 7.60 8.00 -1.48
N ASN A 83 6.32 8.34 -1.36
CA ASN A 83 5.51 8.85 -2.47
C ASN A 83 4.53 9.90 -1.96
N PRO A 84 4.98 11.19 -1.88
CA PRO A 84 4.14 12.26 -1.34
C PRO A 84 2.87 12.56 -2.15
N GLU A 85 2.80 12.09 -3.39
CA GLU A 85 1.64 12.31 -4.26
C GLU A 85 0.64 11.15 -4.24
N ASP A 86 0.87 10.16 -3.39
CA ASP A 86 -0.03 9.00 -3.28
C ASP A 86 -1.29 9.38 -2.51
N GLU A 87 -2.37 9.65 -3.26
CA GLU A 87 -3.67 10.01 -2.71
C GLU A 87 -4.19 8.97 -1.73
N LEU A 88 -4.10 7.70 -2.10
CA LEU A 88 -4.59 6.60 -1.26
C LEU A 88 -3.85 6.52 0.07
N ALA A 89 -2.54 6.75 0.05
CA ALA A 89 -1.74 6.75 1.27
C ALA A 89 -2.20 7.82 2.25
N HIS A 90 -2.48 9.03 1.75
CA HIS A 90 -2.98 10.11 2.60
C HIS A 90 -4.37 9.80 3.15
N THR A 91 -5.24 9.24 2.33
CA THR A 91 -6.58 8.82 2.75
C THR A 91 -6.50 7.78 3.86
N SER A 92 -5.70 6.74 3.65
CA SER A 92 -5.56 5.67 4.63
C SER A 92 -5.00 6.19 5.95
N LEU A 93 -3.96 7.01 5.89
CA LEU A 93 -3.34 7.57 7.10
C LEU A 93 -4.33 8.45 7.86
N SER A 94 -5.13 9.26 7.15
CA SER A 94 -6.17 10.07 7.78
C SER A 94 -7.15 9.19 8.56
N ILE A 95 -7.57 8.08 7.98
CA ILE A 95 -8.48 7.14 8.64
C ILE A 95 -7.82 6.53 9.89
N PHE A 96 -6.55 6.15 9.81
CA PHE A 96 -5.84 5.57 10.95
C PHE A 96 -5.75 6.58 12.11
N TYR A 97 -5.41 7.83 11.81
CA TYR A 97 -5.38 8.90 12.82
C TYR A 97 -6.75 9.11 13.44
N GLN A 98 -7.80 9.12 12.61
CA GLN A 98 -9.17 9.30 13.09
C GLN A 98 -9.56 8.17 14.06
N ARG A 99 -9.27 6.93 13.68
CA ARG A 99 -9.57 5.77 14.52
C ARG A 99 -8.82 5.81 15.85
N LYS A 100 -7.64 6.41 15.85
CA LYS A 100 -6.85 6.56 17.07
C LYS A 100 -7.29 7.76 17.90
N GLY A 101 -8.19 8.60 17.40
CA GLY A 101 -8.65 9.81 18.09
C GLY A 101 -7.76 11.03 17.86
N MET A 102 -6.81 10.94 16.95
CA MET A 102 -5.90 12.04 16.60
C MET A 102 -6.52 12.90 15.52
N ILE A 103 -7.55 13.65 15.90
CA ILE A 103 -8.43 14.33 14.94
C ILE A 103 -7.71 15.45 14.17
N ALA A 104 -6.86 16.24 14.84
CA ALA A 104 -6.13 17.32 14.18
C ALA A 104 -5.21 16.78 13.08
N GLU A 105 -4.49 15.70 13.38
CA GLU A 105 -3.63 15.03 12.40
C GLU A 105 -4.45 14.43 11.26
N ALA A 106 -5.59 13.82 11.59
CA ALA A 106 -6.48 13.24 10.60
C ALA A 106 -6.98 14.30 9.61
N GLU A 107 -7.40 15.47 10.12
CA GLU A 107 -7.89 16.56 9.27
C GLU A 107 -6.80 17.12 8.37
N LYS A 108 -5.59 17.29 8.88
CA LYS A 108 -4.46 17.80 8.12
C LYS A 108 -4.13 16.86 6.95
N ILE A 109 -4.02 15.57 7.22
CA ILE A 109 -3.70 14.58 6.20
C ILE A 109 -4.88 14.41 5.23
N GLY A 110 -6.11 14.42 5.73
CA GLY A 110 -7.30 14.34 4.90
C GLY A 110 -7.43 15.51 3.93
N ALA A 111 -7.06 16.71 4.37
CA ALA A 111 -7.05 17.88 3.48
C ALA A 111 -6.05 17.69 2.33
N LYS A 112 -4.89 17.13 2.62
CA LYS A 112 -3.89 16.83 1.58
C LYS A 112 -4.45 15.79 0.59
N ALA A 113 -5.13 14.77 1.09
CA ALA A 113 -5.75 13.76 0.23
C ALA A 113 -6.76 14.39 -0.73
N ARG A 114 -7.60 15.31 -0.22
CA ARG A 114 -8.58 16.00 -1.07
C ARG A 114 -7.91 16.86 -2.13
N THR A 115 -6.84 17.54 -1.78
CA THR A 115 -6.08 18.35 -2.74
C THR A 115 -5.49 17.48 -3.85
N LEU A 116 -4.93 16.34 -3.50
CA LEU A 116 -4.40 15.39 -4.48
C LEU A 116 -5.50 14.84 -5.38
N GLY A 117 -6.67 14.56 -4.80
CA GLY A 117 -7.83 14.11 -5.56
C GLY A 117 -8.28 15.14 -6.59
N TRP A 118 -8.34 16.40 -6.19
CA TRP A 118 -8.67 17.50 -7.12
C TRP A 118 -7.66 17.61 -8.24
N LYS A 119 -6.38 17.54 -7.92
CA LYS A 119 -5.32 17.60 -8.95
C LYS A 119 -5.50 16.48 -9.97
N ARG A 120 -5.76 15.26 -9.48
CA ARG A 120 -5.99 14.11 -10.35
C ARG A 120 -7.20 14.33 -11.27
N GLU A 121 -8.31 14.79 -10.70
CA GLU A 121 -9.52 15.05 -11.47
C GLU A 121 -9.29 16.13 -12.54
N LEU A 122 -8.59 17.19 -12.19
CA LEU A 122 -8.27 18.26 -13.16
C LEU A 122 -7.41 17.75 -14.30
N GLU A 123 -6.43 16.89 -14.00
CA GLU A 123 -5.58 16.30 -15.04
C GLU A 123 -6.39 15.37 -15.96
N GLU A 124 -7.29 14.59 -15.38
CA GLU A 124 -8.18 13.72 -16.15
C GLU A 124 -9.08 14.54 -17.09
N MET A 125 -9.63 15.64 -16.58
CA MET A 125 -10.46 16.53 -17.38
C MET A 125 -9.68 17.17 -18.52
N LYS A 126 -8.46 17.62 -18.27
CA LYS A 126 -7.59 18.20 -19.30
C LYS A 126 -7.27 17.17 -20.38
N GLN A 127 -6.95 15.93 -19.97
CA GLN A 127 -6.65 14.86 -20.92
C GLN A 127 -7.86 14.50 -21.76
N ALA A 128 -9.05 14.43 -21.14
CA ALA A 128 -10.28 14.14 -21.87
C ALA A 128 -10.58 15.22 -22.90
N LYS A 129 -10.42 16.50 -22.53
CA LYS A 129 -10.65 17.63 -23.42
C LYS A 129 -9.66 17.63 -24.59
N GLN A 130 -8.39 17.34 -24.32
CA GLN A 130 -7.36 17.26 -25.33
C GLN A 130 -7.64 16.11 -26.30
N SER A 131 -8.07 14.95 -25.78
CA SER A 131 -8.43 13.82 -26.60
C SER A 131 -9.60 14.13 -27.55
N GLU A 132 -10.62 14.85 -27.08
CA GLU A 132 -11.74 15.28 -27.90
C GLU A 132 -11.26 16.25 -29.02
N SER A 133 -10.40 17.18 -28.66
CA SER A 133 -9.85 18.13 -29.61
C SER A 133 -9.05 17.41 -30.72
N GLU A 134 -8.32 16.36 -30.38
CA GLU A 134 -7.54 15.60 -31.34
C GLU A 134 -8.41 14.78 -32.32
N LYS A 135 -9.63 14.42 -31.92
CA LYS A 135 -10.56 13.67 -32.77
C LYS A 135 -11.21 14.53 -33.84
N ASN A 136 -11.19 15.84 -33.68
CA ASN A 136 -11.75 16.79 -34.63
C ASN A 136 -10.65 17.39 -35.50
#